data_39ab42f49a12ae15258f95c4a43a229e
#
_entry.id   39ab42f49a12ae15258f95c4a43a229e
#
_cell.length_a   1.000
_cell.length_b   1.000
_cell.length_c   1.000
_cell.angle_alpha   90.00
_cell.angle_beta   90.00
_cell.angle_gamma   90.00
#
_symmetry.space_group_name_H-M   'P 1'
#
loop_
_entity.id
_entity.type
_entity.pdbx_description
1 polymer ?
#
loop_
_entity_poly.entity_id
_entity_poly.type
_entity_poly.pdbx_seq_one_letter_code
_entity_poly.pdbx_strand_id
1 'polypeptide(L)'
;MVYLGANALPHETAVSANARLSLLACLAHEYAHAERHSLRYERPKVLPDMLLDEAETSIHASFHPVLRRKDREDLVEDARDRLIKWLELAQQRYRGEGEAHEG
;
A
#
# COMPACT_ATOMS: atom_id res chain seq x y z
N MET A 1 10.40 -16.15 1.94
CA MET A 1 11.37 -15.25 2.60
C MET A 1 11.33 -13.88 1.97
N VAL A 2 11.31 -12.88 2.80
CA VAL A 2 11.41 -11.52 2.30
C VAL A 2 12.85 -11.26 1.92
N TYR A 3 13.06 -10.91 0.66
CA TYR A 3 14.40 -10.66 0.16
C TYR A 3 14.82 -9.23 0.41
N LEU A 4 15.97 -9.07 1.07
CA LEU A 4 16.53 -7.76 1.39
C LEU A 4 17.82 -7.52 0.65
N GLY A 5 17.77 -7.61 -0.63
CA GLY A 5 18.90 -7.25 -1.45
C GLY A 5 19.00 -5.73 -1.60
N ALA A 6 20.03 -5.28 -2.27
CA ALA A 6 20.24 -3.87 -2.54
C ALA A 6 19.02 -3.24 -3.20
N ASN A 7 18.29 -3.99 -3.98
CA ASN A 7 17.13 -3.49 -4.70
C ASN A 7 15.91 -3.28 -3.81
N ALA A 8 15.96 -3.79 -2.58
CA ALA A 8 14.86 -3.62 -1.64
C ALA A 8 15.05 -2.41 -0.74
N LEU A 9 16.11 -1.66 -0.93
CA LEU A 9 16.37 -0.48 -0.11
C LEU A 9 15.36 0.62 -0.41
N PRO A 10 14.85 1.28 0.63
CA PRO A 10 13.80 2.29 0.46
C PRO A 10 14.13 3.40 -0.53
N HIS A 11 15.40 3.79 -0.63
CA HIS A 11 15.75 4.91 -1.49
C HIS A 11 15.52 4.63 -2.98
N GLU A 12 15.45 3.39 -3.38
CA GLU A 12 15.22 3.07 -4.79
C GLU A 12 13.74 3.07 -5.14
N THR A 13 12.95 2.45 -4.32
CA THR A 13 11.51 2.37 -4.53
C THR A 13 10.79 3.51 -3.86
N ALA A 14 11.45 4.16 -2.92
CA ALA A 14 10.85 5.13 -2.04
C ALA A 14 10.76 6.52 -2.63
N VAL A 15 11.32 6.72 -3.79
CA VAL A 15 11.22 8.04 -4.43
C VAL A 15 9.77 8.49 -4.50
N SER A 16 8.84 7.56 -4.58
CA SER A 16 7.42 7.90 -4.62
C SER A 16 6.69 7.48 -3.36
N ALA A 17 6.49 6.18 -3.18
CA ALA A 17 5.52 5.69 -2.22
C ALA A 17 6.07 5.48 -0.82
N ASN A 18 7.30 4.98 -0.72
CA ASN A 18 7.84 4.54 0.56
C ASN A 18 8.87 5.47 1.17
N ALA A 19 9.04 6.68 0.62
CA ALA A 19 10.06 7.61 1.08
C ALA A 19 9.96 7.93 2.56
N ARG A 20 8.77 7.87 3.12
CA ARG A 20 8.52 8.18 4.52
C ARG A 20 8.61 6.98 5.45
N LEU A 21 8.65 5.78 4.91
CA LEU A 21 8.69 4.58 5.73
C LEU A 21 10.10 4.29 6.20
N SER A 22 10.22 3.88 7.46
CA SER A 22 11.48 3.37 7.98
C SER A 22 11.81 2.05 7.29
N LEU A 23 13.07 1.63 7.37
CA LEU A 23 13.47 0.34 6.82
C LEU A 23 12.64 -0.80 7.42
N LEU A 24 12.42 -0.76 8.72
CA LEU A 24 11.64 -1.80 9.39
C LEU A 24 10.20 -1.81 8.92
N ALA A 25 9.61 -0.63 8.72
CA ALA A 25 8.25 -0.53 8.20
C ALA A 25 8.17 -1.05 6.76
N CYS A 26 9.17 -0.75 5.93
CA CYS A 26 9.23 -1.29 4.57
C CYS A 26 9.29 -2.80 4.57
N LEU A 27 10.09 -3.37 5.47
CA LEU A 27 10.19 -4.82 5.61
C LEU A 27 8.87 -5.45 6.02
N ALA A 28 8.21 -4.84 6.98
CA ALA A 28 6.93 -5.33 7.45
C ALA A 28 5.88 -5.25 6.33
N HIS A 29 5.92 -4.21 5.51
CA HIS A 29 5.02 -4.06 4.38
C HIS A 29 5.24 -5.19 3.36
N GLU A 30 6.51 -5.46 3.02
CA GLU A 30 6.84 -6.54 2.09
C GLU A 30 6.47 -7.92 2.65
N TYR A 31 6.69 -8.12 3.94
CA TYR A 31 6.28 -9.35 4.61
C TYR A 31 4.76 -9.51 4.59
N ALA A 32 4.04 -8.42 4.80
CA ALA A 32 2.58 -8.43 4.74
C ALA A 32 2.07 -8.80 3.35
N HIS A 33 2.73 -8.33 2.30
CA HIS A 33 2.38 -8.75 0.94
C HIS A 33 2.46 -10.27 0.80
N ALA A 34 3.55 -10.86 1.30
CA ALA A 34 3.75 -12.30 1.23
C ALA A 34 2.66 -13.05 2.01
N GLU A 35 2.33 -12.57 3.20
CA GLU A 35 1.27 -13.17 4.02
C GLU A 35 -0.09 -13.08 3.34
N ARG A 36 -0.42 -11.90 2.82
CA ARG A 36 -1.71 -11.68 2.16
C ARG A 36 -1.82 -12.52 0.89
N HIS A 37 -0.73 -12.67 0.16
CA HIS A 37 -0.69 -13.55 -1.00
C HIS A 37 -0.99 -14.99 -0.59
N SER A 38 -0.36 -15.45 0.47
CA SER A 38 -0.57 -16.80 1.00
C SER A 38 -2.01 -17.03 1.43
N LEU A 39 -2.66 -16.00 1.97
CA LEU A 39 -4.04 -16.05 2.45
C LEU A 39 -5.07 -15.71 1.35
N ARG A 40 -4.60 -15.38 0.16
CA ARG A 40 -5.44 -15.01 -0.98
C ARG A 40 -6.27 -13.75 -0.74
N TYR A 41 -5.69 -12.81 -0.02
CA TYR A 41 -6.35 -11.53 0.26
C TYR A 41 -5.97 -10.44 -0.72
N GLU A 42 -5.13 -10.73 -1.69
CA GLU A 42 -4.68 -9.75 -2.67
C GLU A 42 -5.83 -9.28 -3.56
N ARG A 43 -5.73 -8.04 -3.98
CA ARG A 43 -6.62 -7.46 -4.96
C ARG A 43 -5.93 -7.38 -6.31
N PRO A 44 -6.68 -7.17 -7.40
CA PRO A 44 -6.08 -7.02 -8.73
C PRO A 44 -5.02 -5.93 -8.76
N LYS A 45 -3.95 -6.19 -9.51
CA LYS A 45 -2.81 -5.25 -9.58
C LYS A 45 -3.00 -4.25 -10.70
N VAL A 46 -4.16 -3.64 -10.72
CA VAL A 46 -4.53 -2.56 -11.65
C VAL A 46 -5.14 -1.43 -10.85
N LEU A 47 -4.99 -0.20 -11.35
CA LEU A 47 -5.60 0.95 -10.67
C LEU A 47 -7.11 0.97 -10.89
N PRO A 48 -7.88 1.37 -9.90
CA PRO A 48 -7.47 1.85 -8.57
C PRO A 48 -7.27 0.73 -7.54
N ASP A 49 -7.63 -0.51 -7.87
CA ASP A 49 -7.62 -1.63 -6.92
C ASP A 49 -6.25 -1.87 -6.30
N MET A 50 -5.18 -1.64 -7.07
CA MET A 50 -3.83 -1.80 -6.57
C MET A 50 -3.54 -0.88 -5.38
N LEU A 51 -4.06 0.34 -5.41
CA LEU A 51 -3.89 1.29 -4.31
C LEU A 51 -4.58 0.80 -3.05
N LEU A 52 -5.76 0.24 -3.20
CA LEU A 52 -6.49 -0.33 -2.07
C LEU A 52 -5.74 -1.53 -1.50
N ASP A 53 -5.21 -2.38 -2.35
CA ASP A 53 -4.41 -3.53 -1.92
C ASP A 53 -3.18 -3.07 -1.14
N GLU A 54 -2.47 -2.06 -1.64
CA GLU A 54 -1.28 -1.54 -0.97
C GLU A 54 -1.64 -0.91 0.39
N ALA A 55 -2.76 -0.21 0.46
CA ALA A 55 -3.22 0.38 1.72
C ALA A 55 -3.55 -0.71 2.75
N GLU A 56 -4.26 -1.73 2.32
CA GLU A 56 -4.60 -2.87 3.17
C GLU A 56 -3.33 -3.59 3.64
N THR A 57 -2.34 -3.68 2.77
CA THR A 57 -1.07 -4.30 3.10
C THR A 57 -0.35 -3.51 4.19
N SER A 58 -0.33 -2.18 4.10
CA SER A 58 0.29 -1.35 5.12
C SER A 58 -0.44 -1.48 6.45
N ILE A 59 -1.76 -1.53 6.43
CA ILE A 59 -2.55 -1.73 7.66
C ILE A 59 -2.23 -3.09 8.27
N HIS A 60 -2.22 -4.14 7.46
CA HIS A 60 -1.88 -5.47 7.92
C HIS A 60 -0.48 -5.48 8.54
N ALA A 61 0.48 -4.85 7.86
CA ALA A 61 1.85 -4.76 8.34
C ALA A 61 1.96 -4.06 9.69
N SER A 62 1.10 -3.06 9.93
CA SER A 62 1.16 -2.27 11.15
C SER A 62 0.90 -3.07 12.42
N PHE A 63 0.36 -4.26 12.28
CA PHE A 63 0.09 -5.15 13.42
C PHE A 63 1.28 -6.05 13.78
N HIS A 64 2.35 -6.00 13.01
CA HIS A 64 3.49 -6.88 13.28
C HIS A 64 4.13 -6.54 14.63
N PRO A 65 4.34 -7.54 15.50
CA PRO A 65 4.76 -7.29 16.89
C PRO A 65 6.15 -6.69 17.05
N VAL A 66 7.00 -6.85 16.07
CA VAL A 66 8.38 -6.33 16.15
C VAL A 66 8.43 -4.81 15.93
N LEU A 67 7.37 -4.21 15.42
CA LEU A 67 7.36 -2.80 15.07
C LEU A 67 7.28 -1.90 16.30
N ARG A 68 8.01 -0.79 16.23
CA ARG A 68 7.89 0.28 17.22
C ARG A 68 6.70 1.16 16.85
N ARG A 69 6.31 2.02 17.79
CA ARG A 69 5.18 2.92 17.59
C ARG A 69 5.34 3.78 16.33
N LYS A 70 6.54 4.32 16.13
CA LYS A 70 6.81 5.18 14.97
C LYS A 70 6.64 4.42 13.66
N ASP A 71 7.10 3.17 13.62
CA ASP A 71 6.97 2.33 12.43
C ASP A 71 5.51 2.07 12.11
N ARG A 72 4.69 1.83 13.13
CA ARG A 72 3.25 1.62 12.94
C ARG A 72 2.56 2.87 12.42
N GLU A 73 2.91 4.02 12.98
CA GLU A 73 2.35 5.30 12.54
C GLU A 73 2.67 5.56 11.08
N ASP A 74 3.91 5.29 10.68
CA ASP A 74 4.33 5.47 9.29
C ASP A 74 3.52 4.59 8.34
N LEU A 75 3.26 3.35 8.73
CA LEU A 75 2.47 2.44 7.91
C LEU A 75 1.01 2.89 7.80
N VAL A 76 0.44 3.37 8.89
CA VAL A 76 -0.93 3.88 8.88
C VAL A 76 -1.05 5.13 8.03
N GLU A 77 -0.06 6.01 8.08
CA GLU A 77 -0.04 7.19 7.21
C GLU A 77 0.09 6.80 5.75
N ASP A 78 0.93 5.82 5.46
CA ASP A 78 1.05 5.32 4.09
C ASP A 78 -0.28 4.78 3.58
N ALA A 79 -0.97 4.00 4.41
CA ALA A 79 -2.28 3.48 4.06
C ALA A 79 -3.28 4.60 3.80
N ARG A 80 -3.27 5.62 4.66
CA ARG A 80 -4.15 6.78 4.50
C ARG A 80 -3.94 7.47 3.17
N ASP A 81 -2.68 7.74 2.82
CA ASP A 81 -2.36 8.42 1.57
C ASP A 81 -2.81 7.62 0.35
N ARG A 82 -2.62 6.31 0.40
CA ARG A 82 -3.04 5.43 -0.69
C ARG A 82 -4.56 5.37 -0.80
N LEU A 83 -5.26 5.38 0.34
CA LEU A 83 -6.72 5.39 0.35
C LEU A 83 -7.28 6.70 -0.21
N ILE A 84 -6.66 7.82 0.11
CA ILE A 84 -7.06 9.12 -0.46
C ILE A 84 -6.90 9.09 -1.98
N LYS A 85 -5.78 8.59 -2.45
CA LYS A 85 -5.54 8.48 -3.89
C LYS A 85 -6.51 7.51 -4.55
N TRP A 86 -6.79 6.39 -3.92
CA TRP A 86 -7.78 5.44 -4.38
C TRP A 86 -9.14 6.10 -4.52
N LEU A 87 -9.54 6.86 -3.51
CA LEU A 87 -10.83 7.55 -3.52
C LEU A 87 -10.93 8.55 -4.68
N GLU A 88 -9.87 9.32 -4.91
CA GLU A 88 -9.84 10.28 -6.02
C GLU A 88 -10.03 9.59 -7.37
N LEU A 89 -9.32 8.50 -7.59
CA LEU A 89 -9.42 7.76 -8.84
C LEU A 89 -10.78 7.09 -9.00
N ALA A 90 -11.31 6.55 -7.92
CA ALA A 90 -12.63 5.93 -7.95
C ALA A 90 -13.73 6.95 -8.25
N GLN A 91 -13.63 8.14 -7.69
CA GLN A 91 -14.57 9.21 -7.96
C GLN A 91 -14.51 9.67 -9.41
N GLN A 92 -13.30 9.81 -9.95
CA GLN A 92 -13.14 10.19 -11.35
C GLN A 92 -13.76 9.16 -12.28
N ARG A 93 -13.54 7.89 -11.98
CA ARG A 93 -14.11 6.79 -12.78
C ARG A 93 -15.62 6.81 -12.71
N TYR A 94 -16.18 7.00 -11.52
CA TYR A 94 -17.61 7.05 -11.31
C TYR A 94 -18.26 8.22 -12.07
N ARG A 95 -17.62 9.39 -12.04
CA ARG A 95 -18.11 10.56 -12.78
C ARG A 95 -18.10 10.32 -14.28
N GLY A 96 -17.02 9.70 -14.78
CA GLY A 96 -16.92 9.40 -16.20
C GLY A 96 -18.01 8.45 -16.65
N GLU A 97 -18.31 7.45 -15.86
CA GLU A 97 -19.39 6.52 -16.16
C GLU A 97 -20.75 7.21 -16.12
N GLY A 98 -20.96 8.09 -15.14
CA GLY A 98 -22.19 8.86 -15.03
C GLY A 98 -22.40 9.78 -16.22
N GLU A 99 -21.36 10.48 -16.64
CA GLU A 99 -21.41 11.36 -17.79
C GLU A 99 -21.70 10.58 -19.07
N ALA A 100 -21.11 9.39 -19.20
CA ALA A 100 -21.36 8.55 -20.36
C ALA A 100 -22.81 8.11 -20.43
N HIS A 101 -23.45 7.89 -19.28
CA HIS A 101 -24.86 7.50 -19.24
C HIS A 101 -25.81 8.64 -19.58
N GLU A 102 -25.42 9.85 -19.24
CA GLU A 102 -26.20 11.03 -19.49
C GLU A 102 -26.06 11.51 -20.94
N GLY A 103 -24.97 11.15 -21.54
CA GLY A 103 -24.73 11.47 -22.94
C GLY A 103 -25.42 10.52 -23.86
#